data_cba4ed6ceb7890f35547d785e87f9d7c
#
_entry.id   cba4ed6ceb7890f35547d785e87f9d7c
#
_cell.length_a   1.000
_cell.length_b   1.000
_cell.length_c   1.000
_cell.angle_alpha   90.00
_cell.angle_beta   90.00
_cell.angle_gamma   90.00
#
_symmetry.space_group_name_H-M   'P 1'
#
loop_
_entity.id
_entity.type
_entity.pdbx_description
1 polymer ?
#
loop_
_entity_poly.entity_id
_entity_poly.type
_entity_poly.pdbx_seq_one_letter_code
_entity_poly.pdbx_strand_id
1 'polypeptide(L)'
;MVSAVATAVSACVEYPTADQFAIPAIEHVEISVAGNEVSLLCRVSSEIPEKENCGVVYWTGTEEKSEVKCESNTGDSFRVYLPNLKYDVDYSYNIFIEKKGRRYFSADNTFRTGPDIIEDRIPDPVFRKYCIEYLDKDGDGHFSQHEADLVDSLGFPYSNDRIESITGIELFRNLRKLKVTNCKINGTLDVSVCTKLESLDASGSYTDELILPENPKITELNLSSNMLTSLDLSSCRYLKKLDCKYNSRLKSLTLNKECGLEELNCYSTSINDIDLSDYPHMRCLVTNSYGMNSLNLGSSTEYEVLDLSLPDDMTTLDVSKMPSLRRLSVWYCNLQNVNIQHCPLMDFINIADCPVASLDFSNAAKLKKAVISGTDVTSLDFSNCPRLGLLDCRFNNKLEYVVLVEGTCPTLQTGPKSVDVRYVAAP
;
A
#
# COMPACT_ATOMS: atom_id res chain seq x y z
N MET A 1 18.51 20.94 23.32
CA MET A 1 18.45 21.15 24.79
C MET A 1 17.50 22.30 25.08
N VAL A 2 16.30 22.00 25.46
CA VAL A 2 15.33 23.02 25.92
C VAL A 2 15.42 23.04 27.44
N SER A 3 15.90 24.14 27.99
CA SER A 3 15.95 24.37 29.44
C SER A 3 14.65 25.07 29.85
N ALA A 4 13.77 24.36 30.51
CA ALA A 4 12.60 24.95 31.16
C ALA A 4 12.91 25.18 32.64
N VAL A 5 12.76 26.41 33.11
CA VAL A 5 12.90 26.78 34.53
C VAL A 5 11.49 26.82 35.13
N ALA A 6 11.19 25.85 35.96
CA ALA A 6 9.95 25.85 36.75
C ALA A 6 10.21 26.37 38.16
N THR A 7 9.54 27.45 38.54
CA THR A 7 9.56 27.96 39.91
C THR A 7 8.48 27.25 40.69
N ALA A 8 8.85 26.35 41.58
CA ALA A 8 7.94 25.69 42.49
C ALA A 8 7.79 26.52 43.77
N VAL A 9 6.61 27.07 43.96
CA VAL A 9 6.25 27.67 45.25
C VAL A 9 5.76 26.56 46.18
N SER A 10 6.51 26.27 47.20
CA SER A 10 6.22 25.21 48.18
C SER A 10 5.07 25.64 49.09
N ALA A 11 4.01 24.83 49.15
CA ALA A 11 3.10 24.82 50.28
C ALA A 11 3.40 23.56 51.10
N CYS A 12 4.15 23.69 52.17
CA CYS A 12 4.27 22.64 53.20
C CYS A 12 2.96 22.60 54.00
N VAL A 13 2.32 21.44 54.11
CA VAL A 13 1.21 21.25 55.05
C VAL A 13 1.80 21.13 56.45
N GLU A 14 1.56 22.18 57.27
CA GLU A 14 1.93 22.19 58.67
C GLU A 14 0.99 21.31 59.51
N TYR A 15 1.57 20.33 60.20
CA TYR A 15 0.95 19.76 61.41
C TYR A 15 1.61 20.38 62.64
N PRO A 16 0.85 20.90 63.62
CA PRO A 16 1.38 21.66 64.75
C PRO A 16 1.87 20.72 65.85
N THR A 17 3.17 20.53 65.97
CA THR A 17 3.85 20.23 67.25
C THR A 17 5.26 20.78 67.24
N ALA A 18 5.53 21.58 68.23
CA ALA A 18 6.77 22.32 68.40
C ALA A 18 8.00 21.43 68.49
N ASP A 19 8.86 21.52 67.45
CA ASP A 19 10.31 21.32 67.55
C ASP A 19 11.00 22.26 66.62
N GLN A 20 11.91 23.05 67.15
CA GLN A 20 12.70 24.09 66.50
C GLN A 20 13.68 23.51 65.49
N PHE A 21 13.17 22.87 64.44
CA PHE A 21 14.00 22.44 63.29
C PHE A 21 13.37 23.00 62.01
N ALA A 22 14.12 23.80 61.27
CA ALA A 22 13.73 24.29 59.97
C ALA A 22 13.36 23.09 59.08
N ILE A 23 12.10 23.05 58.60
CA ILE A 23 11.65 22.10 57.59
C ILE A 23 12.43 22.45 56.30
N PRO A 24 13.13 21.51 55.65
CA PRO A 24 13.78 21.79 54.41
C PRO A 24 12.75 22.14 53.33
N ALA A 25 12.78 23.37 52.87
CA ALA A 25 11.92 23.80 51.76
C ALA A 25 12.69 23.61 50.46
N ILE A 26 11.99 23.15 49.44
CA ILE A 26 12.54 23.04 48.08
C ILE A 26 12.35 24.41 47.45
N GLU A 27 13.50 25.09 47.18
CA GLU A 27 13.48 26.49 46.75
C GLU A 27 13.50 26.65 45.24
N HIS A 28 14.15 25.75 44.54
CA HIS A 28 14.29 25.83 43.10
C HIS A 28 14.54 24.45 42.46
N VAL A 29 13.96 24.24 41.27
CA VAL A 29 14.17 23.02 40.47
C VAL A 29 14.47 23.41 39.04
N GLU A 30 15.63 22.98 38.55
CA GLU A 30 15.95 23.04 37.12
C GLU A 30 15.72 21.66 36.51
N ILE A 31 14.97 21.61 35.41
CA ILE A 31 14.68 20.37 34.68
C ILE A 31 15.36 20.44 33.33
N SER A 32 16.10 19.42 32.99
CA SER A 32 16.65 19.21 31.65
C SER A 32 16.11 17.91 31.09
N VAL A 33 15.45 18.00 29.94
CA VAL A 33 14.87 16.86 29.22
C VAL A 33 15.71 16.62 27.96
N ALA A 34 16.15 15.37 27.76
CA ALA A 34 16.87 14.91 26.57
C ALA A 34 16.24 13.60 26.10
N GLY A 35 15.29 13.68 25.17
CA GLY A 35 14.50 12.53 24.75
C GLY A 35 13.72 11.92 25.91
N ASN A 36 14.00 10.66 26.24
CA ASN A 36 13.39 9.94 27.37
C ASN A 36 14.22 9.94 28.67
N GLU A 37 15.21 10.81 28.73
CA GLU A 37 16.07 11.00 29.91
C GLU A 37 15.80 12.37 30.53
N VAL A 38 15.66 12.42 31.85
CA VAL A 38 15.38 13.66 32.58
C VAL A 38 16.32 13.82 33.74
N SER A 39 16.95 15.00 33.84
CA SER A 39 17.79 15.38 34.98
C SER A 39 17.14 16.54 35.73
N LEU A 40 16.98 16.37 37.03
CA LEU A 40 16.46 17.38 37.94
C LEU A 40 17.58 17.86 38.86
N LEU A 41 17.85 19.17 38.88
CA LEU A 41 18.71 19.81 39.86
C LEU A 41 17.83 20.55 40.88
N CYS A 42 17.83 20.07 42.11
CA CYS A 42 16.99 20.56 43.17
C CYS A 42 17.82 21.34 44.19
N ARG A 43 17.38 22.55 44.59
CA ARG A 43 17.96 23.33 45.68
C ARG A 43 16.99 23.36 46.87
N VAL A 44 17.58 23.28 48.05
CA VAL A 44 16.82 23.25 49.31
C VAL A 44 17.34 24.26 50.30
N SER A 45 16.48 24.73 51.20
CA SER A 45 16.80 25.75 52.19
C SER A 45 17.73 25.30 53.33
N SER A 46 18.15 24.05 53.36
CA SER A 46 18.99 23.53 54.42
C SER A 46 19.90 22.43 53.88
N GLU A 47 21.08 22.26 54.53
CA GLU A 47 22.04 21.24 54.19
C GLU A 47 21.43 19.82 54.21
N ILE A 48 21.69 19.04 53.20
CA ILE A 48 21.26 17.65 53.07
C ILE A 48 22.30 16.74 53.66
N PRO A 49 22.01 16.00 54.75
CA PRO A 49 23.03 15.25 55.46
C PRO A 49 23.65 14.09 54.69
N GLU A 50 22.86 13.40 53.87
CA GLU A 50 23.27 12.17 53.17
C GLU A 50 22.54 12.01 51.85
N LYS A 51 23.21 11.45 50.85
CA LYS A 51 22.68 11.13 49.52
C LYS A 51 21.39 10.29 49.55
N GLU A 52 21.30 9.35 50.49
CA GLU A 52 20.20 8.38 50.53
C GLU A 52 18.88 9.01 51.00
N ASN A 53 18.96 10.24 51.50
CA ASN A 53 17.84 10.93 52.13
C ASN A 53 17.11 11.91 51.21
N CYS A 54 17.38 11.91 49.93
CA CYS A 54 16.69 12.73 48.95
C CYS A 54 16.49 12.02 47.62
N GLY A 55 15.49 12.46 46.86
CA GLY A 55 15.16 11.88 45.56
C GLY A 55 13.89 12.40 44.96
N VAL A 56 13.39 11.67 44.01
CA VAL A 56 12.15 11.96 43.27
C VAL A 56 11.25 10.73 43.25
N VAL A 57 9.97 10.94 43.51
CA VAL A 57 8.90 9.98 43.21
C VAL A 57 8.18 10.50 41.98
N TYR A 58 8.00 9.65 40.98
CA TYR A 58 7.38 10.03 39.72
C TYR A 58 6.40 8.97 39.22
N TRP A 59 5.44 9.41 38.40
CA TRP A 59 4.39 8.53 37.86
C TRP A 59 3.78 9.14 36.59
N THR A 60 3.06 8.33 35.81
CA THR A 60 2.25 8.79 34.69
C THR A 60 0.81 8.24 34.80
N GLY A 61 -0.18 9.07 34.61
CA GLY A 61 -1.60 8.72 34.72
C GLY A 61 -1.94 8.01 36.03
N THR A 62 -2.44 6.79 35.97
CA THR A 62 -2.80 5.94 37.11
C THR A 62 -1.76 4.83 37.41
N GLU A 63 -0.58 4.91 36.80
CA GLU A 63 0.49 3.91 37.01
C GLU A 63 1.04 3.99 38.45
N GLU A 64 1.67 2.88 38.86
CA GLU A 64 2.33 2.80 40.17
C GLU A 64 3.49 3.80 40.24
N LYS A 65 3.63 4.45 41.41
CA LYS A 65 4.67 5.45 41.61
C LYS A 65 6.04 4.80 41.71
N SER A 66 6.98 5.30 40.93
CA SER A 66 8.39 4.92 40.95
C SER A 66 9.21 5.90 41.77
N GLU A 67 10.28 5.42 42.41
CA GLU A 67 11.18 6.23 43.24
C GLU A 67 12.61 6.12 42.73
N VAL A 68 13.29 7.27 42.63
CA VAL A 68 14.73 7.35 42.33
C VAL A 68 15.39 8.26 43.35
N LYS A 69 16.47 7.77 43.94
CA LYS A 69 17.30 8.53 44.90
C LYS A 69 18.31 9.40 44.17
N CYS A 70 18.80 10.43 44.84
CA CYS A 70 19.76 11.35 44.25
C CYS A 70 21.11 10.68 43.95
N GLU A 71 21.74 11.09 42.86
CA GLU A 71 23.07 10.62 42.46
C GLU A 71 24.20 11.37 43.14
N SER A 72 24.01 12.67 43.35
CA SER A 72 25.00 13.56 43.94
C SER A 72 24.32 14.66 44.74
N ASN A 73 24.91 15.05 45.85
CA ASN A 73 24.54 16.25 46.61
C ASN A 73 25.77 17.12 46.89
N THR A 74 25.55 18.42 46.90
CA THR A 74 26.58 19.43 47.24
C THR A 74 25.93 20.51 48.09
N GLY A 75 26.13 20.42 49.41
CA GLY A 75 25.59 21.40 50.36
C GLY A 75 24.09 21.49 50.34
N ASP A 76 23.55 22.49 49.67
CA ASP A 76 22.13 22.82 49.58
C ASP A 76 21.42 22.27 48.31
N SER A 77 22.15 21.54 47.46
CA SER A 77 21.59 21.05 46.19
C SER A 77 21.88 19.58 45.94
N PHE A 78 20.98 18.91 45.20
CA PHE A 78 21.13 17.53 44.75
C PHE A 78 20.61 17.33 43.35
N ARG A 79 21.14 16.30 42.65
CA ARG A 79 20.73 15.91 41.32
C ARG A 79 20.10 14.54 41.33
N VAL A 80 19.01 14.42 40.59
CA VAL A 80 18.32 13.16 40.31
C VAL A 80 18.29 12.96 38.80
N TYR A 81 18.65 11.77 38.36
CA TYR A 81 18.59 11.38 36.95
C TYR A 81 17.54 10.27 36.79
N LEU A 82 16.62 10.48 35.84
CA LEU A 82 15.54 9.56 35.52
C LEU A 82 15.80 9.00 34.10
N PRO A 83 16.40 7.81 33.98
CA PRO A 83 16.67 7.17 32.68
C PRO A 83 15.48 6.36 32.19
N ASN A 84 15.46 6.07 30.89
CA ASN A 84 14.56 5.10 30.27
C ASN A 84 13.05 5.36 30.51
N LEU A 85 12.66 6.61 30.56
CA LEU A 85 11.25 6.99 30.59
C LEU A 85 10.59 6.68 29.25
N LYS A 86 9.26 6.65 29.21
CA LYS A 86 8.54 6.56 27.94
C LYS A 86 8.70 7.91 27.20
N TYR A 87 8.87 7.87 25.91
CA TYR A 87 8.94 9.07 25.06
C TYR A 87 7.56 9.73 24.97
N ASP A 88 7.54 11.05 24.82
CA ASP A 88 6.36 11.88 24.54
C ASP A 88 5.22 11.70 25.57
N VAL A 89 5.59 11.57 26.83
CA VAL A 89 4.68 11.30 27.95
C VAL A 89 4.78 12.37 29.01
N ASP A 90 3.63 12.82 29.51
CA ASP A 90 3.54 13.68 30.67
C ASP A 90 3.71 12.86 31.96
N TYR A 91 4.73 13.24 32.74
CA TYR A 91 5.00 12.66 34.04
C TYR A 91 4.69 13.67 35.13
N SER A 92 4.06 13.18 36.21
CA SER A 92 3.97 13.91 37.47
C SER A 92 5.09 13.47 38.41
N TYR A 93 5.59 14.38 39.22
CA TYR A 93 6.62 14.03 40.20
C TYR A 93 6.51 14.85 41.47
N ASN A 94 7.04 14.27 42.56
CA ASN A 94 7.32 14.96 43.82
C ASN A 94 8.78 14.75 44.18
N ILE A 95 9.41 15.80 44.66
CA ILE A 95 10.73 15.73 45.27
C ILE A 95 10.55 15.37 46.73
N PHE A 96 11.36 14.45 47.24
CA PHE A 96 11.37 14.15 48.66
C PHE A 96 12.72 14.39 49.32
N ILE A 97 12.67 14.76 50.60
CA ILE A 97 13.81 14.85 51.49
C ILE A 97 13.44 14.10 52.74
N GLU A 98 14.32 13.23 53.22
CA GLU A 98 14.15 12.50 54.44
C GLU A 98 15.05 13.09 55.56
N LYS A 99 14.47 13.49 56.68
CA LYS A 99 15.20 14.05 57.84
C LYS A 99 14.63 13.41 59.08
N LYS A 100 15.51 12.81 59.90
CA LYS A 100 15.13 12.12 61.16
C LYS A 100 14.01 11.11 61.00
N GLY A 101 14.03 10.31 59.93
CA GLY A 101 13.03 9.28 59.65
C GLY A 101 11.68 9.79 59.15
N ARG A 102 11.54 11.06 58.80
CA ARG A 102 10.33 11.67 58.22
C ARG A 102 10.63 12.15 56.79
N ARG A 103 9.71 11.86 55.88
CA ARG A 103 9.77 12.33 54.51
C ARG A 103 8.94 13.60 54.31
N TYR A 104 9.52 14.58 53.68
CA TYR A 104 8.89 15.84 53.25
C TYR A 104 8.86 15.83 51.73
N PHE A 105 7.69 16.14 51.16
CA PHE A 105 7.47 16.14 49.73
C PHE A 105 7.22 17.55 49.21
N SER A 106 7.67 17.83 47.98
CA SER A 106 7.20 19.00 47.23
C SER A 106 5.72 18.87 46.88
N ALA A 107 5.12 19.93 46.38
CA ALA A 107 3.88 19.87 45.62
C ALA A 107 4.05 18.99 44.40
N ASP A 108 2.95 18.56 43.78
CA ASP A 108 2.96 17.90 42.51
C ASP A 108 3.48 18.83 41.41
N ASN A 109 4.45 18.33 40.65
CA ASN A 109 5.02 19.03 39.49
C ASN A 109 4.93 18.10 38.28
N THR A 110 5.11 18.66 37.11
CA THR A 110 5.04 17.90 35.87
C THR A 110 6.23 18.21 34.95
N PHE A 111 6.60 17.24 34.13
CA PHE A 111 7.45 17.42 32.97
C PHE A 111 6.95 16.52 31.84
N ARG A 112 7.29 16.85 30.61
CA ARG A 112 7.06 16.00 29.45
C ARG A 112 8.40 15.53 28.90
N THR A 113 8.49 14.24 28.59
CA THR A 113 9.63 13.66 27.87
C THR A 113 9.60 14.11 26.42
N GLY A 114 10.77 14.14 25.79
CA GLY A 114 10.89 14.50 24.38
C GLY A 114 10.39 13.39 23.45
N PRO A 115 10.27 13.69 22.15
CA PRO A 115 9.90 12.72 21.13
C PRO A 115 10.99 11.65 20.94
N ASP A 116 10.58 10.44 20.52
CA ASP A 116 11.48 9.39 20.06
C ASP A 116 11.88 9.68 18.60
N ILE A 117 12.94 10.45 18.44
CA ILE A 117 13.46 10.85 17.10
C ILE A 117 14.08 9.63 16.41
N ILE A 118 13.59 9.32 15.23
CA ILE A 118 13.91 8.08 14.52
C ILE A 118 14.48 8.25 13.11
N GLU A 119 14.62 9.47 12.60
CA GLU A 119 15.10 9.71 11.23
C GLU A 119 16.48 9.11 10.93
N ASP A 120 17.34 8.98 11.93
CA ASP A 120 18.66 8.35 11.77
C ASP A 120 18.57 6.83 11.52
N ARG A 121 17.42 6.22 11.82
CA ARG A 121 17.13 4.80 11.53
C ARG A 121 16.67 4.57 10.10
N ILE A 122 16.49 5.65 9.31
CA ILE A 122 16.17 5.62 7.88
C ILE A 122 17.45 5.97 7.11
N PRO A 123 18.19 4.97 6.58
CA PRO A 123 19.49 5.20 5.95
C PRO A 123 19.40 5.91 4.60
N ASP A 124 18.33 5.68 3.82
CA ASP A 124 18.11 6.32 2.53
C ASP A 124 17.86 7.83 2.71
N PRO A 125 18.72 8.70 2.15
CA PRO A 125 18.63 10.14 2.38
C PRO A 125 17.38 10.77 1.77
N VAL A 126 16.86 10.20 0.67
CA VAL A 126 15.64 10.69 -0.01
C VAL A 126 14.41 10.32 0.83
N PHE A 127 14.37 9.10 1.34
CA PHE A 127 13.31 8.65 2.23
C PHE A 127 13.32 9.43 3.54
N ARG A 128 14.49 9.57 4.20
CA ARG A 128 14.64 10.36 5.42
C ARG A 128 14.18 11.80 5.23
N LYS A 129 14.64 12.45 4.15
CA LYS A 129 14.22 13.81 3.81
C LYS A 129 12.71 13.91 3.62
N TYR A 130 12.12 12.94 2.94
CA TYR A 130 10.67 12.89 2.77
C TYR A 130 9.93 12.83 4.12
N CYS A 131 10.41 12.02 5.06
CA CYS A 131 9.80 11.94 6.39
C CYS A 131 9.82 13.29 7.11
N ILE A 132 10.96 13.97 7.13
CA ILE A 132 11.11 15.27 7.79
C ILE A 132 10.29 16.37 7.08
N GLU A 133 10.25 16.39 5.74
CA GLU A 133 9.57 17.46 5.01
C GLU A 133 8.03 17.30 4.95
N TYR A 134 7.51 16.08 4.97
CA TYR A 134 6.09 15.80 4.71
C TYR A 134 5.35 15.09 5.83
N LEU A 135 6.05 14.43 6.75
CA LEU A 135 5.44 13.63 7.82
C LEU A 135 5.69 14.22 9.21
N ASP A 136 6.60 15.18 9.37
CA ASP A 136 6.74 16.02 10.56
C ASP A 136 5.45 16.82 10.75
N LYS A 137 4.65 16.45 11.75
CA LYS A 137 3.31 17.02 12.00
C LYS A 137 3.32 18.17 12.99
N ASP A 138 4.27 18.15 13.94
CA ASP A 138 4.38 19.19 14.94
C ASP A 138 5.31 20.34 14.52
N GLY A 139 6.07 20.13 13.42
CA GLY A 139 6.90 21.14 12.78
C GLY A 139 8.19 21.44 13.57
N ASP A 140 8.66 20.46 14.35
CA ASP A 140 9.88 20.62 15.14
C ASP A 140 11.18 20.42 14.33
N GLY A 141 11.04 19.99 13.06
CA GLY A 141 12.12 19.74 12.10
C GLY A 141 12.77 18.37 12.24
N HIS A 142 12.15 17.47 13.01
CA HIS A 142 12.56 16.09 13.22
C HIS A 142 11.45 15.13 12.82
N PHE A 143 11.78 13.85 12.75
CA PHE A 143 10.79 12.80 12.51
C PHE A 143 10.79 11.80 13.67
N SER A 144 9.68 11.73 14.39
CA SER A 144 9.50 10.94 15.60
C SER A 144 8.73 9.64 15.36
N GLN A 145 8.83 8.68 16.30
CA GLN A 145 8.04 7.45 16.27
C GLN A 145 6.54 7.72 16.39
N HIS A 146 6.15 8.76 17.14
CA HIS A 146 4.74 9.15 17.24
C HIS A 146 4.16 9.51 15.87
N GLU A 147 4.91 10.29 15.08
CA GLU A 147 4.50 10.68 13.73
C GLU A 147 4.47 9.50 12.78
N ALA A 148 5.46 8.61 12.84
CA ALA A 148 5.47 7.37 12.06
C ALA A 148 4.24 6.49 12.38
N ASP A 149 3.81 6.44 13.64
CA ASP A 149 2.64 5.67 14.07
C ASP A 149 1.30 6.28 13.60
N LEU A 150 1.27 7.55 13.20
CA LEU A 150 0.11 8.21 12.59
C LEU A 150 -0.05 7.90 11.10
N VAL A 151 0.98 7.34 10.45
CA VAL A 151 0.98 7.07 9.02
C VAL A 151 0.35 5.70 8.74
N ASP A 152 -0.78 5.69 8.07
CA ASP A 152 -1.44 4.49 7.54
C ASP A 152 -1.24 4.31 6.03
N SER A 153 -0.82 5.37 5.34
CA SER A 153 -0.58 5.39 3.90
C SER A 153 0.69 6.15 3.59
N LEU A 154 1.64 5.49 2.95
CA LEU A 154 2.93 6.05 2.56
C LEU A 154 3.10 5.94 1.05
N GLY A 155 3.44 7.04 0.41
CA GLY A 155 3.71 7.06 -1.01
C GLY A 155 4.65 8.20 -1.39
N PHE A 156 5.65 7.88 -2.18
CA PHE A 156 6.68 8.85 -2.55
C PHE A 156 6.30 9.58 -3.84
N PRO A 157 6.42 10.91 -3.89
CA PRO A 157 6.17 11.66 -5.10
C PRO A 157 7.23 11.30 -6.17
N TYR A 158 6.80 11.40 -7.43
CA TYR A 158 7.75 11.26 -8.53
C TYR A 158 8.79 12.40 -8.47
N SER A 159 10.06 12.05 -8.31
CA SER A 159 11.17 13.00 -8.31
C SER A 159 12.36 12.45 -9.11
N ASN A 160 13.33 13.33 -9.43
CA ASN A 160 14.58 12.91 -10.07
C ASN A 160 15.47 12.14 -9.07
N ASP A 161 15.37 12.48 -7.79
CA ASP A 161 16.03 11.76 -6.71
C ASP A 161 15.13 10.59 -6.30
N ARG A 162 15.57 9.38 -6.61
CA ARG A 162 14.79 8.16 -6.37
C ARG A 162 15.24 7.48 -5.11
N ILE A 163 14.28 6.97 -4.35
CA ILE A 163 14.54 6.11 -3.20
C ILE A 163 15.18 4.82 -3.69
N GLU A 164 16.30 4.45 -3.09
CA GLU A 164 17.05 3.22 -3.40
C GLU A 164 16.86 2.14 -2.33
N SER A 165 16.39 2.52 -1.14
CA SER A 165 16.09 1.59 -0.04
C SER A 165 14.90 2.04 0.77
N ILE A 166 14.05 1.08 1.16
CA ILE A 166 12.95 1.29 2.11
C ILE A 166 13.30 0.83 3.54
N THR A 167 14.57 0.60 3.85
CA THR A 167 15.01 0.33 5.23
C THR A 167 14.54 1.47 6.13
N GLY A 168 13.93 1.14 7.26
CA GLY A 168 13.20 2.08 8.11
C GLY A 168 11.68 1.97 7.96
N ILE A 169 11.18 1.18 6.98
CA ILE A 169 9.73 0.95 6.80
C ILE A 169 9.10 0.26 8.03
N GLU A 170 9.88 -0.48 8.80
CA GLU A 170 9.48 -1.13 10.05
C GLU A 170 9.04 -0.15 11.14
N LEU A 171 9.42 1.12 11.00
CA LEU A 171 9.04 2.19 11.93
C LEU A 171 7.56 2.57 11.78
N PHE A 172 6.98 2.31 10.61
CA PHE A 172 5.58 2.65 10.26
C PHE A 172 4.62 1.52 10.68
N ARG A 173 4.39 1.36 11.97
CA ARG A 173 3.67 0.21 12.58
C ARG A 173 2.19 0.11 12.18
N ASN A 174 1.62 1.18 11.63
CA ASN A 174 0.21 1.24 11.23
C ASN A 174 -0.01 1.28 9.72
N LEU A 175 1.06 1.05 8.94
CA LEU A 175 1.03 1.14 7.49
C LEU A 175 0.08 0.10 6.87
N ARG A 176 -0.92 0.59 6.14
CA ARG A 176 -1.89 -0.20 5.37
C ARG A 176 -1.67 -0.09 3.87
N LYS A 177 -1.19 1.06 3.41
CA LYS A 177 -0.96 1.32 1.99
C LYS A 177 0.46 1.79 1.76
N LEU A 178 1.18 1.11 0.89
CA LEU A 178 2.55 1.48 0.51
C LEU A 178 2.64 1.66 -1.00
N LYS A 179 3.16 2.81 -1.41
CA LYS A 179 3.41 3.11 -2.81
C LYS A 179 4.87 3.52 -3.00
N VAL A 180 5.65 2.60 -3.57
CA VAL A 180 7.08 2.77 -3.91
C VAL A 180 7.28 2.78 -5.44
N THR A 181 6.39 3.47 -6.13
CA THR A 181 6.33 3.51 -7.60
C THR A 181 7.54 4.24 -8.18
N ASN A 182 8.18 3.65 -9.18
CA ASN A 182 9.36 4.19 -9.85
C ASN A 182 10.54 4.51 -8.90
N CYS A 183 10.61 3.86 -7.75
CA CYS A 183 11.79 3.84 -6.91
C CYS A 183 12.90 3.02 -7.60
N LYS A 184 14.10 3.02 -7.04
CA LYS A 184 15.24 2.31 -7.59
C LYS A 184 15.76 1.28 -6.57
N ILE A 185 14.86 0.38 -6.15
CA ILE A 185 15.16 -0.63 -5.12
C ILE A 185 16.25 -1.60 -5.60
N ASN A 186 16.25 -1.96 -6.91
CA ASN A 186 17.28 -2.81 -7.53
C ASN A 186 17.55 -4.10 -6.76
N GLY A 187 16.55 -4.99 -6.68
CA GLY A 187 16.66 -6.27 -5.99
C GLY A 187 15.44 -6.60 -5.15
N THR A 188 15.67 -7.09 -3.96
CA THR A 188 14.62 -7.54 -3.06
C THR A 188 13.83 -6.38 -2.45
N LEU A 189 12.52 -6.39 -2.63
CA LEU A 189 11.59 -5.54 -1.89
C LEU A 189 11.07 -6.31 -0.67
N ASP A 190 11.61 -5.99 0.49
CA ASP A 190 11.21 -6.62 1.75
C ASP A 190 10.20 -5.76 2.50
N VAL A 191 8.96 -6.23 2.58
CA VAL A 191 7.87 -5.65 3.37
C VAL A 191 7.35 -6.62 4.44
N SER A 192 8.15 -7.64 4.80
CA SER A 192 7.77 -8.69 5.74
C SER A 192 7.34 -8.16 7.11
N VAL A 193 7.86 -7.01 7.51
CA VAL A 193 7.53 -6.33 8.77
C VAL A 193 6.20 -5.57 8.73
N CYS A 194 5.67 -5.28 7.54
CA CYS A 194 4.44 -4.49 7.35
C CYS A 194 3.19 -5.36 7.50
N THR A 195 2.94 -5.90 8.69
CA THR A 195 1.89 -6.91 8.96
C THR A 195 0.45 -6.41 8.78
N LYS A 196 0.24 -5.09 8.68
CA LYS A 196 -1.07 -4.46 8.45
C LYS A 196 -1.29 -4.07 7.00
N LEU A 197 -0.33 -4.34 6.10
CA LEU A 197 -0.38 -3.89 4.71
C LEU A 197 -1.54 -4.55 3.95
N GLU A 198 -2.39 -3.72 3.35
CA GLU A 198 -3.57 -4.10 2.58
C GLU A 198 -3.39 -3.83 1.08
N SER A 199 -2.58 -2.83 0.73
CA SER A 199 -2.31 -2.45 -0.66
C SER A 199 -0.83 -2.12 -0.84
N LEU A 200 -0.21 -2.72 -1.87
CA LEU A 200 1.17 -2.44 -2.26
C LEU A 200 1.23 -2.09 -3.75
N ASP A 201 1.72 -0.91 -4.06
CA ASP A 201 2.10 -0.51 -5.43
C ASP A 201 3.61 -0.29 -5.48
N ALA A 202 4.31 -1.27 -6.06
CA ALA A 202 5.75 -1.22 -6.29
C ALA A 202 6.08 -1.22 -7.79
N SER A 203 5.22 -0.61 -8.60
CA SER A 203 5.41 -0.59 -10.05
C SER A 203 6.64 0.21 -10.46
N GLY A 204 7.42 -0.34 -11.41
CA GLY A 204 8.59 0.32 -11.98
C GLY A 204 9.77 0.51 -11.02
N SER A 205 9.91 -0.33 -10.00
CA SER A 205 10.91 -0.18 -8.93
C SER A 205 12.17 -1.04 -9.10
N TYR A 206 12.29 -1.71 -10.25
CA TYR A 206 13.41 -2.60 -10.58
C TYR A 206 13.57 -3.77 -9.60
N THR A 207 12.46 -4.19 -8.98
CA THR A 207 12.43 -5.29 -8.02
C THR A 207 12.51 -6.63 -8.74
N ASP A 208 13.35 -7.54 -8.25
CA ASP A 208 13.46 -8.91 -8.76
C ASP A 208 12.92 -9.97 -7.79
N GLU A 209 12.76 -9.61 -6.51
CA GLU A 209 12.19 -10.45 -5.46
C GLU A 209 11.29 -9.64 -4.53
N LEU A 210 10.18 -10.22 -4.08
CA LEU A 210 9.25 -9.65 -3.11
C LEU A 210 9.16 -10.56 -1.87
N ILE A 211 9.40 -9.98 -0.69
CA ILE A 211 9.19 -10.67 0.59
C ILE A 211 8.00 -10.03 1.30
N LEU A 212 6.97 -10.84 1.54
CA LEU A 212 5.73 -10.45 2.20
C LEU A 212 5.70 -10.88 3.69
N PRO A 213 4.83 -10.29 4.52
CA PRO A 213 4.54 -10.81 5.85
C PRO A 213 4.10 -12.28 5.82
N GLU A 214 4.29 -13.02 6.89
CA GLU A 214 3.89 -14.44 7.00
C GLU A 214 2.38 -14.65 6.72
N ASN A 215 1.52 -13.73 7.19
CA ASN A 215 0.07 -13.74 6.97
C ASN A 215 -0.39 -12.41 6.36
N PRO A 216 -0.13 -12.17 5.07
CA PRO A 216 -0.39 -10.88 4.46
C PRO A 216 -1.89 -10.59 4.35
N LYS A 217 -2.27 -9.33 4.65
CA LYS A 217 -3.65 -8.84 4.50
C LYS A 217 -3.88 -8.15 3.16
N ILE A 218 -2.94 -8.32 2.23
CA ILE A 218 -2.93 -7.65 0.94
C ILE A 218 -4.15 -8.05 0.12
N THR A 219 -4.90 -7.06 -0.32
CA THR A 219 -6.04 -7.18 -1.23
C THR A 219 -5.69 -6.72 -2.64
N GLU A 220 -4.77 -5.76 -2.76
CA GLU A 220 -4.33 -5.19 -4.03
C GLU A 220 -2.81 -5.17 -4.11
N LEU A 221 -2.26 -5.75 -5.18
CA LEU A 221 -0.83 -5.86 -5.41
C LEU A 221 -0.49 -5.44 -6.84
N ASN A 222 0.26 -4.36 -6.99
CA ASN A 222 0.79 -3.89 -8.26
C ASN A 222 2.32 -4.01 -8.26
N LEU A 223 2.81 -4.95 -9.04
CA LEU A 223 4.23 -5.24 -9.27
C LEU A 223 4.63 -5.03 -10.73
N SER A 224 3.85 -4.25 -11.47
CA SER A 224 4.09 -4.05 -12.90
C SER A 224 5.44 -3.39 -13.20
N SER A 225 6.02 -3.69 -14.36
CA SER A 225 7.28 -3.09 -14.82
C SER A 225 8.46 -3.30 -13.87
N ASN A 226 8.64 -4.55 -13.42
CA ASN A 226 9.74 -4.98 -12.57
C ASN A 226 10.57 -6.09 -13.25
N MET A 227 11.46 -6.72 -12.49
CA MET A 227 12.39 -7.75 -12.99
C MET A 227 12.11 -9.14 -12.40
N LEU A 228 10.90 -9.38 -11.91
CA LEU A 228 10.52 -10.64 -11.28
C LEU A 228 10.73 -11.83 -12.21
N THR A 229 11.21 -12.95 -11.67
CA THR A 229 11.35 -14.23 -12.37
C THR A 229 10.36 -15.28 -11.91
N SER A 230 9.94 -15.18 -10.67
CA SER A 230 8.88 -15.98 -10.03
C SER A 230 8.11 -15.11 -9.04
N LEU A 231 6.86 -15.47 -8.76
CA LEU A 231 6.03 -14.79 -7.78
C LEU A 231 5.18 -15.82 -7.04
N ASP A 232 5.46 -16.02 -5.75
CA ASP A 232 4.68 -16.90 -4.88
C ASP A 232 3.79 -16.08 -3.96
N LEU A 233 2.47 -16.17 -4.19
CA LEU A 233 1.42 -15.52 -3.42
C LEU A 233 0.50 -16.54 -2.73
N SER A 234 1.00 -17.77 -2.48
CA SER A 234 0.25 -18.85 -1.85
C SER A 234 -0.23 -18.51 -0.43
N SER A 235 0.42 -17.57 0.25
CA SER A 235 0.02 -17.05 1.57
C SER A 235 -1.06 -15.95 1.49
N CYS A 236 -1.31 -15.35 0.32
CA CYS A 236 -2.15 -14.16 0.14
C CYS A 236 -3.66 -14.51 0.04
N ARG A 237 -4.29 -14.86 1.16
CA ARG A 237 -5.71 -15.29 1.21
C ARG A 237 -6.73 -14.19 0.87
N TYR A 238 -6.35 -12.94 0.95
CA TYR A 238 -7.25 -11.80 0.75
C TYR A 238 -7.06 -11.11 -0.59
N LEU A 239 -6.14 -11.62 -1.44
CA LEU A 239 -5.82 -11.01 -2.71
C LEU A 239 -7.03 -11.00 -3.64
N LYS A 240 -7.36 -9.82 -4.17
CA LYS A 240 -8.42 -9.58 -5.14
C LYS A 240 -7.88 -9.08 -6.46
N LYS A 241 -6.82 -8.27 -6.43
CA LYS A 241 -6.25 -7.66 -7.62
C LYS A 241 -4.75 -7.86 -7.69
N LEU A 242 -4.29 -8.41 -8.80
CA LEU A 242 -2.87 -8.56 -9.11
C LEU A 242 -2.56 -7.95 -10.47
N ASP A 243 -1.67 -6.97 -10.49
CA ASP A 243 -1.03 -6.47 -11.71
C ASP A 243 0.46 -6.80 -11.65
N CYS A 244 0.90 -7.75 -12.45
CA CYS A 244 2.29 -8.13 -12.61
C CYS A 244 2.79 -7.97 -14.06
N LYS A 245 2.10 -7.16 -14.87
CA LYS A 245 2.46 -6.91 -16.27
C LYS A 245 3.87 -6.34 -16.42
N TYR A 246 4.45 -6.50 -17.61
CA TYR A 246 5.81 -6.02 -17.94
C TYR A 246 6.91 -6.59 -17.04
N ASN A 247 6.75 -7.81 -16.55
CA ASN A 247 7.79 -8.62 -15.94
C ASN A 247 8.18 -9.71 -16.96
N SER A 248 8.94 -9.36 -17.97
CA SER A 248 9.21 -10.24 -19.13
C SER A 248 9.93 -11.53 -18.79
N ARG A 249 10.50 -11.66 -17.60
CA ARG A 249 11.17 -12.87 -17.11
C ARG A 249 10.31 -13.70 -16.15
N LEU A 250 9.11 -13.21 -15.78
CA LEU A 250 8.22 -13.88 -14.84
C LEU A 250 7.61 -15.12 -15.49
N LYS A 251 8.07 -16.31 -15.08
CA LYS A 251 7.66 -17.62 -15.61
C LYS A 251 6.73 -18.38 -14.68
N SER A 252 6.81 -18.12 -13.38
CA SER A 252 6.07 -18.86 -12.36
C SER A 252 5.26 -17.89 -11.50
N LEU A 253 3.95 -18.14 -11.45
CA LEU A 253 2.99 -17.45 -10.58
C LEU A 253 2.23 -18.50 -9.78
N THR A 254 2.36 -18.44 -8.46
CA THR A 254 1.57 -19.28 -7.55
C THR A 254 0.59 -18.39 -6.79
N LEU A 255 -0.70 -18.70 -6.90
CA LEU A 255 -1.77 -17.97 -6.22
C LEU A 255 -2.36 -18.81 -5.09
N ASN A 256 -2.92 -18.15 -4.07
CA ASN A 256 -3.70 -18.84 -3.04
C ASN A 256 -5.06 -19.25 -3.62
N LYS A 257 -5.37 -20.55 -3.58
CA LYS A 257 -6.62 -21.11 -4.16
C LYS A 257 -7.90 -20.64 -3.46
N GLU A 258 -7.78 -20.15 -2.22
CA GLU A 258 -8.91 -19.67 -1.42
C GLU A 258 -9.07 -18.14 -1.50
N CYS A 259 -8.20 -17.44 -2.23
CA CYS A 259 -8.35 -16.00 -2.38
C CYS A 259 -9.51 -15.65 -3.33
N GLY A 260 -10.16 -14.53 -3.05
CA GLY A 260 -11.23 -14.01 -3.90
C GLY A 260 -10.71 -13.21 -5.07
N LEU A 261 -9.82 -13.78 -5.91
CA LEU A 261 -9.24 -13.08 -7.04
C LEU A 261 -10.31 -12.61 -8.03
N GLU A 262 -10.32 -11.31 -8.32
CA GLU A 262 -11.23 -10.64 -9.22
C GLU A 262 -10.52 -10.13 -10.50
N GLU A 263 -9.27 -9.68 -10.35
CA GLU A 263 -8.52 -9.08 -11.44
C GLU A 263 -7.08 -9.63 -11.52
N LEU A 264 -6.69 -10.12 -12.68
CA LEU A 264 -5.34 -10.57 -12.99
C LEU A 264 -4.84 -9.90 -14.27
N ASN A 265 -3.73 -9.17 -14.18
CA ASN A 265 -3.03 -8.62 -15.32
C ASN A 265 -1.60 -9.15 -15.34
N CYS A 266 -1.32 -10.05 -16.26
CA CYS A 266 0.00 -10.61 -16.51
C CYS A 266 0.48 -10.34 -17.95
N TYR A 267 0.05 -9.22 -18.54
CA TYR A 267 0.48 -8.79 -19.87
C TYR A 267 2.01 -8.66 -19.95
N SER A 268 2.59 -9.13 -21.02
CA SER A 268 4.05 -9.06 -21.25
C SER A 268 4.88 -9.71 -20.12
N THR A 269 4.43 -10.90 -19.71
CA THR A 269 5.20 -11.82 -18.85
C THR A 269 5.62 -13.06 -19.65
N SER A 270 6.28 -14.00 -19.02
CA SER A 270 6.61 -15.34 -19.58
C SER A 270 5.81 -16.46 -18.87
N ILE A 271 4.66 -16.13 -18.28
CA ILE A 271 3.76 -17.13 -17.70
C ILE A 271 3.07 -17.86 -18.85
N ASN A 272 3.24 -19.19 -18.94
CA ASN A 272 2.75 -19.98 -20.04
C ASN A 272 1.51 -20.81 -19.70
N ASP A 273 1.20 -20.96 -18.42
CA ASP A 273 0.09 -21.77 -17.93
C ASP A 273 -0.73 -20.96 -16.94
N ILE A 274 -2.03 -20.82 -17.21
CA ILE A 274 -2.99 -20.10 -16.36
C ILE A 274 -4.22 -20.99 -16.13
N ASP A 275 -4.45 -21.34 -14.88
CA ASP A 275 -5.66 -22.04 -14.44
C ASP A 275 -6.41 -21.20 -13.41
N LEU A 276 -7.61 -20.74 -13.81
CA LEU A 276 -8.50 -19.93 -12.98
C LEU A 276 -9.72 -20.72 -12.49
N SER A 277 -9.66 -22.05 -12.49
CA SER A 277 -10.77 -22.92 -12.05
C SER A 277 -11.19 -22.70 -10.60
N ASP A 278 -10.24 -22.30 -9.74
CA ASP A 278 -10.47 -22.03 -8.32
C ASP A 278 -11.01 -20.59 -8.03
N TYR A 279 -11.16 -19.72 -9.05
CA TYR A 279 -11.49 -18.29 -8.86
C TYR A 279 -12.83 -17.91 -9.50
N PRO A 280 -13.98 -18.20 -8.86
CA PRO A 280 -15.32 -18.02 -9.43
C PRO A 280 -15.77 -16.55 -9.58
N HIS A 281 -15.00 -15.59 -9.03
CA HIS A 281 -15.34 -14.16 -9.06
C HIS A 281 -14.45 -13.33 -10.00
N MET A 282 -13.77 -14.00 -10.94
CA MET A 282 -12.94 -13.31 -11.93
C MET A 282 -13.76 -12.34 -12.78
N ARG A 283 -13.31 -11.10 -12.86
CA ARG A 283 -13.92 -10.01 -13.63
C ARG A 283 -13.00 -9.48 -14.74
N CYS A 284 -11.71 -9.51 -14.52
CA CYS A 284 -10.74 -9.01 -15.48
C CYS A 284 -9.56 -9.96 -15.60
N LEU A 285 -9.29 -10.40 -16.83
CA LEU A 285 -8.09 -11.14 -17.17
C LEU A 285 -7.41 -10.48 -18.37
N VAL A 286 -6.15 -10.10 -18.18
CA VAL A 286 -5.30 -9.59 -19.25
C VAL A 286 -4.05 -10.47 -19.32
N THR A 287 -3.94 -11.20 -20.40
CA THR A 287 -2.76 -12.01 -20.72
C THR A 287 -2.20 -11.56 -22.07
N ASN A 288 -0.93 -11.59 -22.23
CA ASN A 288 -0.26 -11.48 -23.52
C ASN A 288 1.13 -12.08 -23.35
N SER A 289 1.15 -13.38 -23.38
CA SER A 289 2.39 -14.15 -23.36
C SER A 289 2.53 -14.87 -24.68
N TYR A 290 3.60 -14.62 -25.39
CA TYR A 290 3.96 -15.48 -26.51
C TYR A 290 4.26 -16.88 -25.95
N GLY A 291 3.68 -17.91 -26.55
CA GLY A 291 3.91 -19.30 -26.16
C GLY A 291 3.10 -19.76 -24.95
N MET A 292 1.87 -19.29 -24.82
CA MET A 292 0.90 -19.84 -23.87
C MET A 292 0.71 -21.34 -24.17
N ASN A 293 0.87 -22.18 -23.13
CA ASN A 293 0.68 -23.64 -23.25
C ASN A 293 -0.77 -24.01 -22.87
N SER A 294 -1.30 -23.40 -21.82
CA SER A 294 -2.65 -23.70 -21.35
C SER A 294 -3.33 -22.46 -20.75
N LEU A 295 -4.63 -22.34 -21.01
CA LEU A 295 -5.49 -21.33 -20.42
C LEU A 295 -6.82 -21.95 -20.01
N ASN A 296 -7.13 -21.91 -18.73
CA ASN A 296 -8.44 -22.27 -18.18
C ASN A 296 -9.08 -21.03 -17.54
N LEU A 297 -10.17 -20.53 -18.12
CA LEU A 297 -10.89 -19.35 -17.62
C LEU A 297 -11.75 -19.65 -16.38
N GLY A 298 -11.87 -20.91 -15.99
CA GLY A 298 -12.75 -21.33 -14.89
C GLY A 298 -14.23 -21.19 -15.21
N SER A 299 -15.01 -20.96 -14.16
CA SER A 299 -16.49 -20.93 -14.26
C SER A 299 -17.11 -19.56 -13.96
N SER A 300 -16.31 -18.49 -13.83
CA SER A 300 -16.84 -17.17 -13.53
C SER A 300 -17.81 -16.68 -14.61
N THR A 301 -18.94 -16.17 -14.19
CA THR A 301 -19.93 -15.46 -15.03
C THR A 301 -19.79 -13.93 -14.92
N GLU A 302 -18.86 -13.47 -14.08
CA GLU A 302 -18.69 -12.06 -13.74
C GLU A 302 -17.67 -11.32 -14.64
N TYR A 303 -17.06 -12.02 -15.60
CA TYR A 303 -16.09 -11.39 -16.49
C TYR A 303 -16.66 -10.15 -17.18
N GLU A 304 -15.93 -9.04 -17.03
CA GLU A 304 -16.19 -7.77 -17.72
C GLU A 304 -15.15 -7.50 -18.83
N VAL A 305 -13.91 -7.95 -18.61
CA VAL A 305 -12.78 -7.72 -19.52
C VAL A 305 -11.99 -9.00 -19.71
N LEU A 306 -11.85 -9.40 -20.96
CA LEU A 306 -10.94 -10.44 -21.41
C LEU A 306 -10.02 -9.86 -22.50
N ASP A 307 -8.73 -9.83 -22.24
CA ASP A 307 -7.69 -9.46 -23.20
C ASP A 307 -6.66 -10.59 -23.20
N LEU A 308 -6.76 -11.47 -24.23
CA LEU A 308 -6.20 -12.80 -24.17
C LEU A 308 -5.18 -13.05 -25.26
N SER A 309 -4.07 -13.65 -24.87
CA SER A 309 -3.25 -14.51 -25.72
C SER A 309 -3.67 -15.97 -25.47
N LEU A 310 -3.79 -16.73 -26.50
CA LEU A 310 -4.33 -18.09 -26.41
C LEU A 310 -3.27 -19.12 -26.83
N PRO A 311 -3.35 -20.36 -26.28
CA PRO A 311 -2.56 -21.48 -26.74
C PRO A 311 -2.76 -21.75 -28.24
N ASP A 312 -1.72 -22.21 -28.93
CA ASP A 312 -1.79 -22.47 -30.37
C ASP A 312 -2.77 -23.60 -30.75
N ASP A 313 -3.08 -24.51 -29.83
CA ASP A 313 -4.03 -25.61 -30.03
C ASP A 313 -5.49 -25.20 -29.70
N MET A 314 -5.70 -24.01 -29.12
CA MET A 314 -7.03 -23.49 -28.83
C MET A 314 -7.66 -22.92 -30.11
N THR A 315 -8.59 -23.67 -30.70
CA THR A 315 -9.30 -23.28 -31.93
C THR A 315 -10.70 -22.72 -31.70
N THR A 316 -11.19 -22.79 -30.46
CA THR A 316 -12.53 -22.31 -30.08
C THR A 316 -12.50 -21.52 -28.78
N LEU A 317 -13.26 -20.43 -28.73
CA LEU A 317 -13.48 -19.63 -27.51
C LEU A 317 -14.98 -19.42 -27.32
N ASP A 318 -15.52 -19.91 -26.21
CA ASP A 318 -16.92 -19.73 -25.86
C ASP A 318 -17.02 -18.83 -24.62
N VAL A 319 -17.54 -17.60 -24.81
CA VAL A 319 -17.81 -16.63 -23.75
C VAL A 319 -19.33 -16.41 -23.53
N SER A 320 -20.17 -17.27 -24.09
CA SER A 320 -21.63 -17.13 -24.01
C SER A 320 -22.19 -17.23 -22.57
N LYS A 321 -21.44 -17.74 -21.64
CA LYS A 321 -21.79 -17.80 -20.21
C LYS A 321 -21.33 -16.58 -19.40
N MET A 322 -20.86 -15.51 -20.08
CA MET A 322 -20.29 -14.30 -19.45
C MET A 322 -21.18 -13.07 -19.74
N PRO A 323 -22.38 -12.96 -19.18
CA PRO A 323 -23.35 -11.92 -19.51
C PRO A 323 -22.87 -10.50 -19.13
N SER A 324 -21.89 -10.40 -18.25
CA SER A 324 -21.27 -9.14 -17.84
C SER A 324 -20.17 -8.65 -18.78
N LEU A 325 -19.77 -9.46 -19.78
CA LEU A 325 -18.64 -9.17 -20.64
C LEU A 325 -18.88 -7.91 -21.48
N ARG A 326 -17.97 -6.93 -21.31
CA ARG A 326 -17.97 -5.65 -22.01
C ARG A 326 -16.88 -5.58 -23.07
N ARG A 327 -15.73 -6.18 -22.78
CA ARG A 327 -14.55 -6.10 -23.63
C ARG A 327 -13.97 -7.47 -23.86
N LEU A 328 -13.90 -7.86 -25.13
CA LEU A 328 -13.18 -9.05 -25.58
C LEU A 328 -12.08 -8.62 -26.55
N SER A 329 -10.85 -9.03 -26.31
CA SER A 329 -9.72 -8.79 -27.20
C SER A 329 -8.90 -10.06 -27.30
N VAL A 330 -8.71 -10.54 -28.52
CA VAL A 330 -7.89 -11.72 -28.86
C VAL A 330 -7.16 -11.46 -30.17
N TRP A 331 -5.90 -11.75 -30.23
CA TRP A 331 -5.12 -11.54 -31.46
C TRP A 331 -3.96 -12.54 -31.59
N TYR A 332 -3.51 -12.73 -32.81
CA TYR A 332 -2.38 -13.61 -33.19
C TYR A 332 -2.53 -15.05 -32.65
N CYS A 333 -3.64 -15.70 -32.93
CA CYS A 333 -3.96 -17.06 -32.45
C CYS A 333 -4.63 -17.90 -33.53
N ASN A 334 -4.83 -19.20 -33.26
CA ASN A 334 -5.44 -20.16 -34.17
C ASN A 334 -6.95 -20.30 -34.02
N LEU A 335 -7.64 -19.32 -33.42
CA LEU A 335 -9.09 -19.35 -33.25
C LEU A 335 -9.82 -19.42 -34.59
N GLN A 336 -10.66 -20.44 -34.74
CA GLN A 336 -11.58 -20.62 -35.87
C GLN A 336 -13.01 -20.23 -35.50
N ASN A 337 -13.39 -20.44 -34.23
CA ASN A 337 -14.73 -20.18 -33.74
C ASN A 337 -14.70 -19.36 -32.45
N VAL A 338 -15.52 -18.32 -32.40
CA VAL A 338 -15.74 -17.49 -31.19
C VAL A 338 -17.23 -17.37 -30.96
N ASN A 339 -17.72 -17.87 -29.83
CA ASN A 339 -19.11 -17.74 -29.43
C ASN A 339 -19.27 -16.57 -28.45
N ILE A 340 -19.88 -15.49 -28.94
CA ILE A 340 -20.16 -14.25 -28.18
C ILE A 340 -21.68 -14.09 -27.91
N GLN A 341 -22.48 -15.10 -28.15
CA GLN A 341 -23.91 -15.05 -27.85
C GLN A 341 -24.11 -14.80 -26.34
N HIS A 342 -25.22 -14.13 -26.00
CA HIS A 342 -25.56 -13.78 -24.62
C HIS A 342 -24.57 -12.84 -23.89
N CYS A 343 -23.80 -12.03 -24.65
CA CYS A 343 -22.97 -10.95 -24.10
C CYS A 343 -23.59 -9.55 -24.35
N PRO A 344 -24.77 -9.23 -23.79
CA PRO A 344 -25.55 -8.02 -24.13
C PRO A 344 -24.90 -6.71 -23.68
N LEU A 345 -23.88 -6.77 -22.84
CA LEU A 345 -23.14 -5.61 -22.35
C LEU A 345 -21.89 -5.30 -23.16
N MET A 346 -21.57 -6.12 -24.18
CA MET A 346 -20.36 -5.95 -25.00
C MET A 346 -20.37 -4.59 -25.69
N ASP A 347 -19.36 -3.78 -25.41
CA ASP A 347 -19.16 -2.46 -26.04
C ASP A 347 -17.89 -2.39 -26.88
N PHE A 348 -16.98 -3.34 -26.70
CA PHE A 348 -15.74 -3.45 -27.48
C PHE A 348 -15.41 -4.90 -27.80
N ILE A 349 -15.09 -5.16 -29.07
CA ILE A 349 -14.53 -6.43 -29.53
C ILE A 349 -13.31 -6.17 -30.41
N ASN A 350 -12.26 -6.95 -30.19
CA ASN A 350 -11.07 -7.01 -31.04
C ASN A 350 -10.71 -8.47 -31.31
N ILE A 351 -10.84 -8.89 -32.53
CA ILE A 351 -10.37 -10.19 -33.03
C ILE A 351 -9.49 -9.91 -34.24
N ALA A 352 -8.18 -10.10 -34.03
CA ALA A 352 -7.20 -9.73 -35.05
C ALA A 352 -6.21 -10.86 -35.32
N ASP A 353 -5.89 -11.08 -36.60
CA ASP A 353 -4.93 -12.07 -37.07
C ASP A 353 -5.24 -13.49 -36.53
N CYS A 354 -6.52 -13.87 -36.59
CA CYS A 354 -7.05 -15.18 -36.20
C CYS A 354 -7.94 -15.72 -37.34
N PRO A 355 -7.89 -17.01 -37.70
CA PRO A 355 -8.67 -17.56 -38.82
C PRO A 355 -10.16 -17.76 -38.52
N VAL A 356 -10.79 -16.82 -37.81
CA VAL A 356 -12.22 -16.83 -37.50
C VAL A 356 -13.03 -16.62 -38.77
N ALA A 357 -13.94 -17.55 -39.07
CA ALA A 357 -14.73 -17.56 -40.29
C ALA A 357 -16.08 -16.82 -40.18
N SER A 358 -16.63 -16.69 -38.96
CA SER A 358 -17.90 -15.99 -38.72
C SER A 358 -18.01 -15.48 -37.30
N LEU A 359 -18.81 -14.42 -37.10
CA LEU A 359 -19.13 -13.83 -35.81
C LEU A 359 -20.62 -13.44 -35.81
N ASP A 360 -21.29 -13.73 -34.69
CA ASP A 360 -22.70 -13.40 -34.51
C ASP A 360 -22.87 -12.23 -33.53
N PHE A 361 -23.26 -11.06 -34.05
CA PHE A 361 -23.49 -9.84 -33.29
C PHE A 361 -24.95 -9.60 -32.95
N SER A 362 -25.84 -10.61 -33.11
CA SER A 362 -27.30 -10.45 -32.90
C SER A 362 -27.68 -9.95 -31.51
N ASN A 363 -26.85 -10.20 -30.49
CA ASN A 363 -27.08 -9.76 -29.11
C ASN A 363 -26.17 -8.60 -28.67
N ALA A 364 -25.43 -7.93 -29.59
CA ALA A 364 -24.43 -6.93 -29.27
C ALA A 364 -24.93 -5.48 -29.42
N ALA A 365 -26.15 -5.17 -29.00
CA ALA A 365 -26.78 -3.85 -29.18
C ALA A 365 -26.04 -2.67 -28.53
N LYS A 366 -25.09 -2.92 -27.59
CA LYS A 366 -24.28 -1.91 -26.96
C LYS A 366 -22.90 -1.72 -27.60
N LEU A 367 -22.59 -2.50 -28.64
CA LEU A 367 -21.28 -2.45 -29.30
C LEU A 367 -21.00 -1.08 -29.88
N LYS A 368 -19.87 -0.50 -29.50
CA LYS A 368 -19.38 0.82 -29.93
C LYS A 368 -18.18 0.73 -30.85
N LYS A 369 -17.35 -0.28 -30.65
CA LYS A 369 -16.12 -0.46 -31.42
C LYS A 369 -15.92 -1.93 -31.73
N ALA A 370 -15.71 -2.22 -33.01
CA ALA A 370 -15.31 -3.54 -33.50
C ALA A 370 -14.00 -3.42 -34.29
N VAL A 371 -13.04 -4.25 -33.94
CA VAL A 371 -11.81 -4.48 -34.70
C VAL A 371 -11.82 -5.96 -35.08
N ILE A 372 -12.13 -6.24 -36.34
CA ILE A 372 -12.17 -7.59 -36.90
C ILE A 372 -11.25 -7.56 -38.11
N SER A 373 -9.98 -7.78 -37.89
CA SER A 373 -8.95 -7.60 -38.92
C SER A 373 -8.08 -8.85 -39.08
N GLY A 374 -7.63 -9.13 -40.32
CA GLY A 374 -6.78 -10.30 -40.57
C GLY A 374 -7.47 -11.63 -40.27
N THR A 375 -8.81 -11.70 -40.48
CA THR A 375 -9.63 -12.90 -40.23
C THR A 375 -10.11 -13.55 -41.53
N ASP A 376 -10.77 -14.67 -41.42
CA ASP A 376 -11.34 -15.44 -42.54
C ASP A 376 -12.84 -15.15 -42.76
N VAL A 377 -13.39 -14.10 -42.15
CA VAL A 377 -14.82 -13.74 -42.29
C VAL A 377 -15.15 -13.40 -43.74
N THR A 378 -16.31 -13.88 -44.20
CA THR A 378 -16.85 -13.57 -45.54
C THR A 378 -17.88 -12.44 -45.48
N SER A 379 -18.53 -12.25 -44.34
CA SER A 379 -19.46 -11.17 -44.09
C SER A 379 -19.47 -10.76 -42.63
N LEU A 380 -19.84 -9.53 -42.34
CA LEU A 380 -20.06 -9.01 -40.97
C LEU A 380 -21.43 -8.34 -40.92
N ASP A 381 -22.29 -8.82 -40.02
CA ASP A 381 -23.64 -8.30 -39.84
C ASP A 381 -23.75 -7.55 -38.49
N PHE A 382 -23.81 -6.23 -38.54
CA PHE A 382 -24.03 -5.32 -37.42
C PHE A 382 -25.43 -4.71 -37.42
N SER A 383 -26.42 -5.36 -38.04
CA SER A 383 -27.83 -4.90 -38.09
C SER A 383 -28.45 -4.67 -36.70
N ASN A 384 -27.92 -5.33 -35.68
CA ASN A 384 -28.33 -5.18 -34.28
C ASN A 384 -27.40 -4.29 -33.45
N CYS A 385 -26.48 -3.54 -34.08
CA CYS A 385 -25.49 -2.72 -33.40
C CYS A 385 -25.66 -1.20 -33.66
N PRO A 386 -26.76 -0.56 -33.22
CA PRO A 386 -27.10 0.83 -33.54
C PRO A 386 -26.11 1.86 -32.91
N ARG A 387 -25.22 1.42 -32.05
CA ARG A 387 -24.22 2.28 -31.35
C ARG A 387 -22.83 2.17 -31.94
N LEU A 388 -22.64 1.40 -33.01
CA LEU A 388 -21.32 1.19 -33.59
C LEU A 388 -20.74 2.49 -34.13
N GLY A 389 -19.63 2.97 -33.54
CA GLY A 389 -18.96 4.21 -33.90
C GLY A 389 -17.61 4.01 -34.60
N LEU A 390 -17.02 2.80 -34.48
CA LEU A 390 -15.80 2.43 -35.17
C LEU A 390 -15.85 0.97 -35.59
N LEU A 391 -15.54 0.73 -36.89
CA LEU A 391 -15.34 -0.60 -37.44
C LEU A 391 -14.00 -0.64 -38.19
N ASP A 392 -13.07 -1.45 -37.71
CA ASP A 392 -11.86 -1.80 -38.44
C ASP A 392 -11.99 -3.25 -38.94
N CYS A 393 -12.11 -3.42 -40.24
CA CYS A 393 -12.18 -4.73 -40.89
C CYS A 393 -11.09 -4.90 -41.98
N ARG A 394 -9.94 -4.23 -41.79
CA ARG A 394 -8.79 -4.34 -42.69
C ARG A 394 -8.23 -5.77 -42.74
N PHE A 395 -7.52 -6.08 -43.80
CA PHE A 395 -6.82 -7.35 -44.00
C PHE A 395 -7.72 -8.62 -44.04
N ASN A 396 -9.04 -8.47 -44.18
CA ASN A 396 -9.97 -9.57 -44.38
C ASN A 396 -10.09 -9.88 -45.86
N ASN A 397 -9.24 -10.73 -46.38
CA ASN A 397 -9.15 -11.00 -47.83
C ASN A 397 -10.41 -11.66 -48.40
N LYS A 398 -11.18 -12.36 -47.54
CA LYS A 398 -12.42 -13.07 -47.92
C LYS A 398 -13.69 -12.24 -47.71
N LEU A 399 -13.60 -11.06 -47.06
CA LEU A 399 -14.75 -10.24 -46.75
C LEU A 399 -15.37 -9.66 -48.00
N GLU A 400 -16.66 -9.96 -48.24
CA GLU A 400 -17.44 -9.52 -49.38
C GLU A 400 -18.30 -8.30 -49.03
N TYR A 401 -19.02 -8.35 -47.89
CA TYR A 401 -19.90 -7.27 -47.49
C TYR A 401 -20.01 -7.09 -45.97
N VAL A 402 -20.44 -5.90 -45.58
CA VAL A 402 -20.76 -5.55 -44.20
C VAL A 402 -22.19 -4.97 -44.18
N VAL A 403 -23.01 -5.39 -43.20
CA VAL A 403 -24.35 -4.86 -42.95
C VAL A 403 -24.28 -3.90 -41.76
N LEU A 404 -24.77 -2.69 -41.90
CA LEU A 404 -24.84 -1.64 -40.87
C LEU A 404 -26.27 -1.20 -40.66
N VAL A 405 -26.56 -0.61 -39.50
CA VAL A 405 -27.86 0.04 -39.23
C VAL A 405 -27.92 1.39 -39.97
N GLU A 406 -29.06 1.67 -40.57
CA GLU A 406 -29.31 2.94 -41.23
C GLU A 406 -29.15 4.14 -40.26
N GLY A 407 -28.41 5.16 -40.65
CA GLY A 407 -28.08 6.30 -39.79
C GLY A 407 -26.87 6.10 -38.88
N THR A 408 -26.30 4.90 -38.77
CA THR A 408 -24.97 4.73 -38.18
C THR A 408 -23.91 5.12 -39.21
N CYS A 409 -22.94 5.94 -38.81
CA CYS A 409 -21.79 6.30 -39.62
C CYS A 409 -20.50 5.97 -38.85
N PRO A 410 -20.16 4.68 -38.69
CA PRO A 410 -18.92 4.33 -38.01
C PRO A 410 -17.74 4.84 -38.84
N THR A 411 -16.65 5.20 -38.15
CA THR A 411 -15.35 5.32 -38.80
C THR A 411 -14.98 3.94 -39.32
N LEU A 412 -15.09 3.79 -40.66
CA LEU A 412 -14.91 2.49 -41.33
C LEU A 412 -13.49 2.39 -41.90
N GLN A 413 -12.78 1.33 -41.57
CA GLN A 413 -11.46 1.01 -42.12
C GLN A 413 -11.53 -0.37 -42.80
N THR A 414 -11.53 -0.38 -44.16
CA THR A 414 -11.66 -1.63 -44.96
C THR A 414 -10.35 -2.08 -45.58
N GLY A 415 -9.29 -1.25 -45.51
CA GLY A 415 -8.03 -1.52 -46.24
C GLY A 415 -8.14 -1.26 -47.76
N PRO A 416 -7.24 -1.82 -48.57
CA PRO A 416 -7.17 -1.55 -50.01
C PRO A 416 -8.26 -2.24 -50.83
N LYS A 417 -8.93 -3.26 -50.29
CA LYS A 417 -10.05 -3.96 -50.99
C LYS A 417 -11.35 -3.21 -50.71
N SER A 418 -12.12 -2.94 -51.76
CA SER A 418 -13.46 -2.43 -51.60
C SER A 418 -14.39 -3.48 -51.03
N VAL A 419 -15.08 -3.14 -49.93
CA VAL A 419 -16.07 -4.02 -49.27
C VAL A 419 -17.44 -3.40 -49.55
N ASP A 420 -18.42 -4.24 -49.93
CA ASP A 420 -19.82 -3.80 -50.13
C ASP A 420 -20.47 -3.45 -48.77
N VAL A 421 -20.92 -2.21 -48.62
CA VAL A 421 -21.55 -1.73 -47.37
C VAL A 421 -23.05 -1.63 -47.59
N ARG A 422 -23.81 -2.44 -46.86
CA ARG A 422 -25.27 -2.50 -46.93
C ARG A 422 -25.88 -1.87 -45.68
N TYR A 423 -26.95 -1.14 -45.84
CA TYR A 423 -27.64 -0.53 -44.71
C TYR A 423 -29.02 -1.13 -44.56
N VAL A 424 -29.45 -1.34 -43.33
CA VAL A 424 -30.76 -1.84 -42.93
C VAL A 424 -31.37 -0.88 -41.90
N ALA A 425 -32.73 -0.86 -41.86
CA ALA A 425 -33.45 -0.06 -40.88
C ALA A 425 -33.02 -0.47 -39.44
N ALA A 426 -33.09 0.48 -38.52
CA ALA A 426 -32.83 0.22 -37.12
C ALA A 426 -33.86 -0.82 -36.59
N PRO A 427 -33.43 -1.78 -35.73
CA PRO A 427 -34.30 -2.79 -35.16
C PRO A 427 -35.36 -2.22 -34.22
#